data_a05c4584b4759c4696af848bad8914d6
#
_entry.id   a05c4584b4759c4696af848bad8914d6
#
_cell.length_a   1.000
_cell.length_b   1.000
_cell.length_c   1.000
_cell.angle_alpha   90.00
_cell.angle_beta   90.00
_cell.angle_gamma   90.00
#
_symmetry.space_group_name_H-M   'P 1'
#
loop_
_entity.id
_entity.type
_entity.pdbx_description
1 polymer ?
#
loop_
_entity_poly.entity_id
_entity_poly.type
_entity_poly.pdbx_seq_one_letter_code
_entity_poly.pdbx_strand_id
1 'polypeptide(L)'
;MWYVGINWADDHHDAVVIDDAGKRVAATRVPHTFDGLAELIAFLRGIGDVDAHPAHLACIVETNRGLLIAALLEAGVPVYPVNPTTVDRQRKPSGAKTDAIDAYLLARTGRSDLADLRRLTPDGPLVAELKLLTRDQDSLIQGQTRLVNQLTACLKAYYPVALELFGKLHQGATLAFLRAFPTPDEARAATMEQIASVLTAARYATAQAKAHEIQQRAQLPQLIADPVVTRAKARLMLTLAAQLQVLVAEIAAYDREISRVFAQHADSAAFASLPRAGKRLAPRLLAEWGDDRGRYAAAANVQALAGTSPVVFQSGNYASVHKRYACSKPLRNALHQFAWQSTLQDDWANAYYRRKRREGKSHTKAVRALANQWVRIIYALWRKRETYDPMVFVAAQQAHAPRAA
;
A
#
# COMPACT_ATOMS: atom_id res chain seq x y z
N MET A 1 34.15 -9.48 12.03
CA MET A 1 32.89 -9.06 11.39
C MET A 1 33.12 -7.77 10.60
N TRP A 2 32.57 -7.66 9.39
CA TRP A 2 32.67 -6.48 8.54
C TRP A 2 31.31 -5.83 8.38
N TYR A 3 31.21 -4.54 8.61
CA TYR A 3 29.95 -3.79 8.50
C TYR A 3 30.05 -2.83 7.33
N VAL A 4 29.13 -2.98 6.40
CA VAL A 4 29.08 -2.16 5.18
C VAL A 4 27.82 -1.32 5.20
N GLY A 5 27.97 -0.02 5.11
CA GLY A 5 26.87 0.87 4.82
C GLY A 5 26.85 1.21 3.35
N ILE A 6 25.70 1.05 2.72
CA ILE A 6 25.51 1.40 1.31
C ILE A 6 24.44 2.49 1.23
N ASN A 7 24.88 3.70 0.87
CA ASN A 7 23.99 4.79 0.49
C ASN A 7 23.67 4.65 -1.00
N TRP A 8 22.40 4.49 -1.34
CA TRP A 8 21.95 4.33 -2.72
C TRP A 8 21.41 5.62 -3.32
N ALA A 9 21.75 5.90 -4.56
CA ALA A 9 21.18 6.96 -5.38
C ALA A 9 20.72 6.40 -6.73
N ASP A 10 20.06 7.23 -7.52
CA ASP A 10 19.51 6.79 -8.82
C ASP A 10 20.61 6.49 -9.85
N ASP A 11 21.77 7.15 -9.75
CA ASP A 11 22.87 7.06 -10.70
C ASP A 11 24.13 6.38 -10.14
N HIS A 12 24.30 6.31 -8.81
CA HIS A 12 25.46 5.71 -8.16
C HIS A 12 25.17 5.17 -6.76
N HIS A 13 26.11 4.42 -6.21
CA HIS A 13 26.07 3.92 -4.84
C HIS A 13 27.41 4.15 -4.15
N ASP A 14 27.36 4.68 -2.92
CA ASP A 14 28.53 4.80 -2.04
C ASP A 14 28.51 3.66 -1.03
N ALA A 15 29.60 2.91 -0.94
CA ALA A 15 29.80 1.88 0.05
C ALA A 15 30.98 2.21 0.95
N VAL A 16 30.78 2.10 2.26
CA VAL A 16 31.84 2.26 3.27
C VAL A 16 31.88 1.05 4.17
N VAL A 17 33.05 0.50 4.37
CA VAL A 17 33.33 -0.67 5.19
C VAL A 17 34.04 -0.26 6.46
N ILE A 18 33.58 -0.76 7.61
CA ILE A 18 34.23 -0.64 8.90
C ILE A 18 34.44 -2.01 9.55
N ASP A 19 35.45 -2.10 10.39
CA ASP A 19 35.76 -3.28 11.19
C ASP A 19 35.00 -3.27 12.56
N ASP A 20 35.23 -4.30 13.38
CA ASP A 20 34.66 -4.39 14.74
C ASP A 20 35.11 -3.24 15.65
N ALA A 21 36.27 -2.64 15.43
CA ALA A 21 36.73 -1.47 16.16
C ALA A 21 36.04 -0.16 15.68
N GLY A 22 35.32 -0.22 14.58
CA GLY A 22 34.67 0.96 13.97
C GLY A 22 35.60 1.78 13.08
N LYS A 23 36.78 1.24 12.78
CA LYS A 23 37.75 1.87 11.87
C LYS A 23 37.31 1.65 10.43
N ARG A 24 37.34 2.71 9.63
CA ARG A 24 37.10 2.63 8.18
C ARG A 24 38.25 1.87 7.51
N VAL A 25 37.90 0.77 6.84
CA VAL A 25 38.86 -0.13 6.21
C VAL A 25 38.92 0.10 4.70
N ALA A 26 37.75 0.27 4.08
CA ALA A 26 37.61 0.48 2.65
C ALA A 26 36.41 1.34 2.30
N ALA A 27 36.38 1.87 1.10
CA ALA A 27 35.23 2.51 0.52
C ALA A 27 35.30 2.47 -1.00
N THR A 28 34.14 2.46 -1.62
CA THR A 28 34.01 2.57 -3.08
C THR A 28 32.78 3.36 -3.46
N ARG A 29 32.79 3.92 -4.67
CA ARG A 29 31.62 4.47 -5.35
C ARG A 29 31.49 3.76 -6.70
N VAL A 30 30.31 3.21 -6.96
CA VAL A 30 30.02 2.49 -8.20
C VAL A 30 28.81 3.12 -8.89
N PRO A 31 28.74 3.15 -10.23
CA PRO A 31 27.54 3.59 -10.94
C PRO A 31 26.40 2.58 -10.80
N HIS A 32 25.14 3.07 -10.93
CA HIS A 32 23.95 2.21 -10.95
C HIS A 32 23.77 1.54 -12.33
N THR A 33 24.71 0.69 -12.69
CA THR A 33 24.76 -0.09 -13.94
C THR A 33 25.03 -1.56 -13.63
N PHE A 34 24.86 -2.44 -14.63
CA PHE A 34 25.19 -3.85 -14.47
C PHE A 34 26.65 -4.04 -14.03
N ASP A 35 27.58 -3.40 -14.71
CA ASP A 35 29.02 -3.50 -14.40
C ASP A 35 29.34 -2.90 -13.02
N GLY A 36 28.72 -1.76 -12.66
CA GLY A 36 28.92 -1.14 -11.36
C GLY A 36 28.39 -2.00 -10.21
N LEU A 37 27.25 -2.68 -10.38
CA LEU A 37 26.76 -3.63 -9.37
C LEU A 37 27.65 -4.88 -9.27
N ALA A 38 28.18 -5.38 -10.39
CA ALA A 38 29.15 -6.46 -10.41
C ALA A 38 30.47 -6.06 -9.70
N GLU A 39 30.97 -4.84 -9.95
CA GLU A 39 32.11 -4.25 -9.26
C GLU A 39 31.86 -4.13 -7.74
N LEU A 40 30.70 -3.67 -7.32
CA LEU A 40 30.32 -3.62 -5.90
C LEU A 40 30.35 -5.01 -5.26
N ILE A 41 29.79 -6.03 -5.91
CA ILE A 41 29.80 -7.40 -5.40
C ILE A 41 31.22 -7.95 -5.30
N ALA A 42 32.06 -7.72 -6.32
CA ALA A 42 33.48 -8.11 -6.30
C ALA A 42 34.23 -7.40 -5.17
N PHE A 43 34.01 -6.08 -5.01
CA PHE A 43 34.57 -5.31 -3.89
C PHE A 43 34.19 -5.91 -2.54
N LEU A 44 32.89 -6.23 -2.32
CA LEU A 44 32.40 -6.80 -1.06
C LEU A 44 33.03 -8.17 -0.76
N ARG A 45 33.20 -9.03 -1.78
CA ARG A 45 33.84 -10.35 -1.65
C ARG A 45 35.33 -10.25 -1.35
N GLY A 46 36.00 -9.22 -1.86
CA GLY A 46 37.43 -8.98 -1.61
C GLY A 46 37.75 -8.43 -0.21
N ILE A 47 36.76 -8.24 0.68
CA ILE A 47 36.99 -7.73 2.02
C ILE A 47 37.36 -8.87 2.98
N GLY A 48 38.61 -8.86 3.47
CA GLY A 48 39.06 -9.81 4.46
C GLY A 48 38.81 -11.26 4.05
N ASP A 49 38.03 -11.98 4.85
CA ASP A 49 37.66 -13.39 4.66
C ASP A 49 36.22 -13.60 4.12
N VAL A 50 35.59 -12.55 3.60
CA VAL A 50 34.15 -12.55 3.21
C VAL A 50 33.86 -13.56 2.09
N ASP A 51 34.77 -13.74 1.14
CA ASP A 51 34.60 -14.72 0.06
C ASP A 51 34.45 -16.15 0.59
N ALA A 52 35.28 -16.51 1.59
CA ALA A 52 35.20 -17.80 2.28
C ALA A 52 34.06 -17.86 3.31
N HIS A 53 33.77 -16.73 3.94
CA HIS A 53 32.80 -16.63 5.03
C HIS A 53 31.79 -15.44 4.83
N PRO A 54 30.83 -15.55 3.90
CA PRO A 54 29.91 -14.47 3.62
C PRO A 54 29.10 -13.99 4.85
N ALA A 55 28.91 -14.85 5.86
CA ALA A 55 28.27 -14.51 7.11
C ALA A 55 29.04 -13.49 7.97
N HIS A 56 30.32 -13.27 7.69
CA HIS A 56 31.16 -12.27 8.34
C HIS A 56 30.95 -10.85 7.80
N LEU A 57 30.01 -10.70 6.85
CA LEU A 57 29.62 -9.42 6.28
C LEU A 57 28.18 -9.06 6.70
N ALA A 58 27.96 -7.80 7.04
CA ALA A 58 26.63 -7.23 7.22
C ALA A 58 26.50 -5.97 6.37
N CYS A 59 25.63 -5.99 5.36
CA CYS A 59 25.31 -4.83 4.52
C CYS A 59 24.08 -4.11 5.03
N ILE A 60 24.23 -2.86 5.45
CA ILE A 60 23.20 -1.99 5.99
C ILE A 60 22.79 -0.99 4.92
N VAL A 61 21.48 -0.93 4.61
CA VAL A 61 20.92 -0.08 3.56
C VAL A 61 19.61 0.55 4.02
N GLU A 62 19.26 1.72 3.44
CA GLU A 62 18.00 2.41 3.76
C GLU A 62 16.79 1.92 2.94
N THR A 63 17.00 0.99 2.02
CA THR A 63 15.95 0.40 1.18
C THR A 63 15.90 -1.11 1.32
N ASN A 64 14.74 -1.70 1.07
CA ASN A 64 14.56 -3.16 1.06
C ASN A 64 14.13 -3.70 -0.30
N ARG A 65 14.30 -2.91 -1.37
CA ARG A 65 13.87 -3.23 -2.74
C ARG A 65 14.71 -2.49 -3.77
N GLY A 66 14.58 -2.89 -5.01
CA GLY A 66 15.31 -2.32 -6.15
C GLY A 66 16.42 -3.24 -6.64
N LEU A 67 17.03 -2.87 -7.78
CA LEU A 67 18.02 -3.70 -8.46
C LEU A 67 19.29 -3.93 -7.60
N LEU A 68 19.73 -2.94 -6.84
CA LEU A 68 20.82 -3.09 -5.88
C LEU A 68 20.52 -4.21 -4.87
N ILE A 69 19.34 -4.20 -4.27
CA ILE A 69 18.96 -5.22 -3.28
C ILE A 69 18.84 -6.59 -3.92
N ALA A 70 18.27 -6.69 -5.12
CA ALA A 70 18.18 -7.94 -5.86
C ALA A 70 19.58 -8.52 -6.14
N ALA A 71 20.51 -7.71 -6.64
CA ALA A 71 21.89 -8.12 -6.92
C ALA A 71 22.64 -8.59 -5.66
N LEU A 72 22.50 -7.86 -4.55
CA LEU A 72 23.11 -8.25 -3.27
C LEU A 72 22.57 -9.59 -2.75
N LEU A 73 21.24 -9.79 -2.81
CA LEU A 73 20.61 -11.03 -2.36
C LEU A 73 20.98 -12.22 -3.25
N GLU A 74 21.02 -12.03 -4.58
CA GLU A 74 21.44 -13.04 -5.55
C GLU A 74 22.90 -13.46 -5.32
N ALA A 75 23.75 -12.49 -4.97
CA ALA A 75 25.14 -12.73 -4.60
C ALA A 75 25.33 -13.40 -3.21
N GLY A 76 24.23 -13.64 -2.47
CA GLY A 76 24.26 -14.24 -1.13
C GLY A 76 24.66 -13.28 0.01
N VAL A 77 24.78 -11.99 -0.28
CA VAL A 77 25.20 -10.96 0.68
C VAL A 77 24.12 -10.74 1.75
N PRO A 78 24.45 -10.79 3.06
CA PRO A 78 23.52 -10.50 4.14
C PRO A 78 23.14 -9.02 4.16
N VAL A 79 21.87 -8.71 3.87
CA VAL A 79 21.33 -7.33 3.80
C VAL A 79 20.46 -7.05 5.02
N TYR A 80 20.66 -5.89 5.65
CA TYR A 80 19.92 -5.41 6.81
C TYR A 80 19.32 -4.03 6.51
N PRO A 81 18.04 -3.95 6.12
CA PRO A 81 17.37 -2.67 5.87
C PRO A 81 17.14 -1.89 7.15
N VAL A 82 17.42 -0.61 7.13
CA VAL A 82 17.17 0.32 8.25
C VAL A 82 16.22 1.44 7.83
N ASN A 83 15.58 2.06 8.81
CA ASN A 83 14.75 3.22 8.53
C ASN A 83 15.63 4.48 8.34
N PRO A 84 15.47 5.27 7.26
CA PRO A 84 16.22 6.50 7.03
C PRO A 84 16.26 7.47 8.23
N THR A 85 15.17 7.57 8.98
CA THR A 85 15.09 8.40 10.20
C THR A 85 16.07 7.98 11.30
N THR A 86 16.53 6.74 11.29
CA THR A 86 17.50 6.24 12.27
C THR A 86 18.88 6.82 11.99
N VAL A 87 19.25 6.88 10.74
CA VAL A 87 20.54 7.44 10.26
C VAL A 87 20.58 8.97 10.45
N ASP A 88 19.48 9.67 10.11
CA ASP A 88 19.37 11.13 10.31
C ASP A 88 19.66 11.57 11.76
N ARG A 89 19.21 10.79 12.73
CA ARG A 89 19.42 11.08 14.16
C ARG A 89 20.86 10.90 14.63
N GLN A 90 21.68 10.18 13.87
CA GLN A 90 23.09 9.93 14.21
C GLN A 90 24.05 10.95 13.61
N ARG A 91 23.54 11.87 12.76
CA ARG A 91 24.37 12.94 12.20
C ARG A 91 24.94 13.85 13.27
N LYS A 92 26.20 14.23 13.10
CA LYS A 92 26.86 15.16 14.01
C LYS A 92 26.17 16.54 14.00
N PRO A 93 26.32 17.36 15.07
CA PRO A 93 25.75 18.71 15.13
C PRO A 93 26.17 19.65 13.99
N SER A 94 27.30 19.37 13.30
CA SER A 94 27.76 20.11 12.11
C SER A 94 26.76 20.09 10.94
N GLY A 95 25.79 19.16 10.93
CA GLY A 95 24.78 19.04 9.85
C GLY A 95 25.33 18.65 8.48
N ALA A 96 26.63 18.32 8.36
CA ALA A 96 27.22 17.93 7.09
C ALA A 96 26.54 16.66 6.55
N LYS A 97 26.08 16.74 5.30
CA LYS A 97 25.43 15.65 4.57
C LYS A 97 26.17 15.39 3.27
N THR A 98 26.77 14.21 3.15
CA THR A 98 27.31 13.68 1.89
C THR A 98 26.99 12.19 1.84
N ASP A 99 26.93 11.63 0.64
CA ASP A 99 26.62 10.19 0.45
C ASP A 99 27.61 9.29 1.17
N ALA A 100 28.90 9.65 1.19
CA ALA A 100 29.95 8.94 1.92
C ALA A 100 29.74 9.01 3.46
N ILE A 101 29.23 10.13 4.00
CA ILE A 101 28.90 10.24 5.42
C ILE A 101 27.68 9.35 5.74
N ASP A 102 26.66 9.36 4.89
CA ASP A 102 25.46 8.55 5.08
C ASP A 102 25.83 7.05 5.00
N ALA A 103 26.65 6.62 4.04
CA ALA A 103 27.18 5.27 3.98
C ALA A 103 27.96 4.89 5.26
N TYR A 104 28.82 5.77 5.76
CA TYR A 104 29.55 5.52 7.01
C TYR A 104 28.59 5.39 8.22
N LEU A 105 27.57 6.23 8.32
CA LEU A 105 26.59 6.15 9.41
C LEU A 105 25.76 4.86 9.35
N LEU A 106 25.45 4.38 8.16
CA LEU A 106 24.82 3.06 7.94
C LEU A 106 25.71 1.93 8.46
N ALA A 107 27.00 1.91 8.07
CA ALA A 107 27.95 0.92 8.56
C ALA A 107 28.06 0.94 10.10
N ARG A 108 28.12 2.14 10.69
CA ARG A 108 28.15 2.35 12.13
C ARG A 108 26.89 1.84 12.85
N THR A 109 25.71 2.05 12.26
CA THR A 109 24.43 1.48 12.74
C THR A 109 24.51 -0.05 12.75
N GLY A 110 25.04 -0.66 11.69
CA GLY A 110 25.25 -2.12 11.66
C GLY A 110 26.14 -2.59 12.78
N ARG A 111 27.24 -1.89 13.06
CA ARG A 111 28.17 -2.28 14.13
C ARG A 111 27.54 -2.16 15.53
N SER A 112 26.76 -1.10 15.80
CA SER A 112 26.17 -0.89 17.14
C SER A 112 24.92 -1.71 17.39
N ASP A 113 24.10 -1.94 16.37
CA ASP A 113 22.72 -2.38 16.55
C ASP A 113 22.38 -3.67 15.78
N LEU A 114 23.40 -4.42 15.27
CA LEU A 114 23.17 -5.59 14.41
C LEU A 114 22.24 -6.63 15.04
N ALA A 115 22.36 -6.83 16.35
CA ALA A 115 21.51 -7.77 17.08
C ALA A 115 20.01 -7.38 17.05
N ASP A 116 19.72 -6.09 16.92
CA ASP A 116 18.36 -5.55 16.84
C ASP A 116 17.88 -5.39 15.39
N LEU A 117 18.80 -5.48 14.42
CA LEU A 117 18.47 -5.40 12.99
C LEU A 117 18.00 -6.76 12.50
N ARG A 118 17.10 -6.74 11.55
CA ARG A 118 16.59 -7.96 10.92
C ARG A 118 17.20 -8.13 9.55
N ARG A 119 17.83 -9.28 9.34
CA ARG A 119 18.30 -9.69 7.99
C ARG A 119 17.11 -9.75 7.04
N LEU A 120 17.27 -9.20 5.85
CA LEU A 120 16.28 -9.27 4.78
C LEU A 120 16.23 -10.70 4.22
N THR A 121 15.09 -11.34 4.39
CA THR A 121 14.77 -12.60 3.74
C THR A 121 13.84 -12.32 2.58
N PRO A 122 14.19 -12.72 1.35
CA PRO A 122 13.30 -12.58 0.20
C PRO A 122 11.96 -13.26 0.47
N ASP A 123 10.89 -12.65 -0.04
CA ASP A 123 9.59 -13.34 -0.11
C ASP A 123 9.64 -14.43 -1.18
N GLY A 124 8.80 -15.44 -1.07
CA GLY A 124 8.59 -16.40 -2.15
C GLY A 124 8.12 -15.71 -3.43
N PRO A 125 8.38 -16.32 -4.62
CA PRO A 125 8.11 -15.66 -5.91
C PRO A 125 6.67 -15.15 -6.06
N LEU A 126 5.68 -15.94 -5.63
CA LEU A 126 4.26 -15.56 -5.69
C LEU A 126 3.94 -14.35 -4.80
N VAL A 127 4.52 -14.29 -3.60
CA VAL A 127 4.32 -13.14 -2.69
C VAL A 127 5.04 -11.91 -3.22
N ALA A 128 6.24 -12.06 -3.77
CA ALA A 128 6.98 -10.97 -4.38
C ALA A 128 6.20 -10.36 -5.54
N GLU A 129 5.65 -11.19 -6.45
CA GLU A 129 4.81 -10.78 -7.57
C GLU A 129 3.52 -10.09 -7.08
N LEU A 130 2.78 -10.71 -6.14
CA LEU A 130 1.58 -10.11 -5.55
C LEU A 130 1.86 -8.75 -4.91
N LYS A 131 3.02 -8.59 -4.27
CA LYS A 131 3.42 -7.35 -3.62
C LYS A 131 3.61 -6.22 -4.62
N LEU A 132 4.23 -6.50 -5.76
CA LEU A 132 4.38 -5.52 -6.85
C LEU A 132 3.01 -5.20 -7.45
N LEU A 133 2.27 -6.21 -7.90
CA LEU A 133 0.96 -6.03 -8.55
C LEU A 133 -0.04 -5.26 -7.66
N THR A 134 -0.14 -5.61 -6.38
CA THR A 134 -1.10 -4.96 -5.47
C THR A 134 -0.72 -3.52 -5.14
N ARG A 135 0.57 -3.18 -5.09
CA ARG A 135 1.05 -1.81 -4.88
C ARG A 135 0.87 -0.95 -6.10
N ASP A 136 1.15 -1.49 -7.29
CA ASP A 136 0.93 -0.79 -8.56
C ASP A 136 -0.56 -0.52 -8.76
N GLN A 137 -1.40 -1.53 -8.53
CA GLN A 137 -2.86 -1.35 -8.55
C GLN A 137 -3.34 -0.26 -7.56
N ASP A 138 -2.80 -0.23 -6.33
CA ASP A 138 -3.15 0.81 -5.34
C ASP A 138 -2.78 2.21 -5.85
N SER A 139 -1.63 2.34 -6.52
CA SER A 139 -1.19 3.60 -7.16
C SER A 139 -2.15 4.03 -8.27
N LEU A 140 -2.58 3.10 -9.13
CA LEU A 140 -3.55 3.35 -10.20
C LEU A 140 -4.92 3.76 -9.62
N ILE A 141 -5.40 3.11 -8.56
CA ILE A 141 -6.65 3.45 -7.88
C ILE A 141 -6.58 4.86 -7.25
N GLN A 142 -5.44 5.24 -6.69
CA GLN A 142 -5.23 6.61 -6.21
C GLN A 142 -5.24 7.61 -7.37
N GLY A 143 -4.63 7.27 -8.51
CA GLY A 143 -4.69 8.04 -9.76
C GLY A 143 -6.13 8.23 -10.23
N GLN A 144 -6.91 7.14 -10.29
CA GLN A 144 -8.33 7.18 -10.63
C GLN A 144 -9.11 8.13 -9.71
N THR A 145 -8.87 8.07 -8.39
CA THR A 145 -9.56 8.94 -7.42
C THR A 145 -9.24 10.41 -7.69
N ARG A 146 -7.98 10.76 -7.99
CA ARG A 146 -7.60 12.13 -8.33
C ARG A 146 -8.30 12.62 -9.60
N LEU A 147 -8.34 11.80 -10.66
CA LEU A 147 -9.04 12.14 -11.91
C LEU A 147 -10.55 12.28 -11.72
N VAL A 148 -11.18 11.41 -10.91
CA VAL A 148 -12.61 11.54 -10.58
C VAL A 148 -12.88 12.85 -9.86
N ASN A 149 -12.03 13.26 -8.93
CA ASN A 149 -12.18 14.55 -8.24
C ASN A 149 -12.02 15.74 -9.22
N GLN A 150 -11.07 15.68 -10.13
CA GLN A 150 -10.88 16.68 -11.17
C GLN A 150 -12.07 16.74 -12.14
N LEU A 151 -12.58 15.57 -12.58
CA LEU A 151 -13.78 15.49 -13.41
C LEU A 151 -15.00 16.05 -12.69
N THR A 152 -15.18 15.74 -11.42
CA THR A 152 -16.26 16.29 -10.59
C THR A 152 -16.18 17.83 -10.54
N ALA A 153 -15.01 18.39 -10.28
CA ALA A 153 -14.79 19.82 -10.24
C ALA A 153 -15.04 20.47 -11.62
N CYS A 154 -14.61 19.81 -12.69
CA CYS A 154 -14.84 20.25 -14.06
C CYS A 154 -16.33 20.32 -14.38
N LEU A 155 -17.09 19.23 -14.12
CA LEU A 155 -18.52 19.14 -14.40
C LEU A 155 -19.32 20.15 -13.57
N LYS A 156 -18.97 20.38 -12.31
CA LYS A 156 -19.60 21.43 -11.49
C LYS A 156 -19.53 22.82 -12.10
N ALA A 157 -18.51 23.10 -12.89
CA ALA A 157 -18.30 24.42 -13.47
C ALA A 157 -19.18 24.71 -14.70
N TYR A 158 -19.69 23.67 -15.41
CA TYR A 158 -20.44 23.90 -16.63
C TYR A 158 -21.58 22.90 -16.92
N TYR A 159 -21.53 21.70 -16.32
CA TYR A 159 -22.47 20.59 -16.59
C TYR A 159 -22.88 19.88 -15.30
N PRO A 160 -23.40 20.60 -14.29
CA PRO A 160 -23.65 20.03 -12.96
C PRO A 160 -24.69 18.90 -12.97
N VAL A 161 -25.68 18.92 -13.87
CA VAL A 161 -26.70 17.88 -13.97
C VAL A 161 -26.09 16.51 -14.27
N ALA A 162 -24.97 16.43 -14.97
CA ALA A 162 -24.29 15.17 -15.24
C ALA A 162 -23.86 14.42 -13.96
N LEU A 163 -23.62 15.15 -12.86
CA LEU A 163 -23.29 14.56 -11.55
C LEU A 163 -24.52 13.94 -10.87
N GLU A 164 -25.72 14.36 -11.23
CA GLU A 164 -26.97 13.81 -10.71
C GLU A 164 -27.42 12.56 -11.49
N LEU A 165 -27.04 12.49 -12.77
CA LEU A 165 -27.41 11.38 -13.65
C LEU A 165 -26.70 10.05 -13.31
N PHE A 166 -25.50 10.12 -12.75
CA PHE A 166 -24.67 8.92 -12.52
C PHE A 166 -24.04 8.92 -11.13
N GLY A 167 -24.20 7.82 -10.40
CA GLY A 167 -23.63 7.68 -9.05
C GLY A 167 -22.10 7.49 -9.01
N LYS A 168 -21.48 7.11 -10.13
CA LYS A 168 -20.02 6.85 -10.19
C LYS A 168 -19.46 7.30 -11.53
N LEU A 169 -18.64 8.35 -11.51
CA LEU A 169 -18.09 8.95 -12.72
C LEU A 169 -17.08 8.08 -13.48
N HIS A 170 -16.46 7.08 -12.82
CA HIS A 170 -15.52 6.18 -13.44
C HIS A 170 -16.16 4.92 -14.08
N GLN A 171 -17.49 4.81 -14.07
CA GLN A 171 -18.16 3.70 -14.75
C GLN A 171 -18.13 3.89 -16.27
N GLY A 172 -17.97 2.77 -17.01
CA GLY A 172 -17.88 2.79 -18.47
C GLY A 172 -19.06 3.50 -19.14
N ALA A 173 -20.28 3.26 -18.67
CA ALA A 173 -21.49 3.92 -19.19
C ALA A 173 -21.49 5.43 -18.96
N THR A 174 -21.04 5.89 -17.77
CA THR A 174 -20.91 7.31 -17.49
C THR A 174 -19.92 7.99 -18.40
N LEU A 175 -18.74 7.36 -18.58
CA LEU A 175 -17.68 7.88 -19.45
C LEU A 175 -18.14 7.88 -20.94
N ALA A 176 -18.87 6.85 -21.37
CA ALA A 176 -19.43 6.77 -22.71
C ALA A 176 -20.46 7.89 -22.95
N PHE A 177 -21.38 8.11 -22.00
CA PHE A 177 -22.35 9.19 -22.06
C PHE A 177 -21.69 10.57 -22.13
N LEU A 178 -20.77 10.88 -21.24
CA LEU A 178 -20.07 12.16 -21.21
C LEU A 178 -19.26 12.43 -22.50
N ARG A 179 -18.74 11.38 -23.12
CA ARG A 179 -18.03 11.51 -24.41
C ARG A 179 -18.95 11.70 -25.61
N ALA A 180 -20.13 11.07 -25.59
CA ALA A 180 -21.13 11.22 -26.62
C ALA A 180 -21.87 12.57 -26.55
N PHE A 181 -22.09 13.08 -25.33
CA PHE A 181 -22.82 14.31 -25.06
C PHE A 181 -22.01 15.19 -24.09
N PRO A 182 -20.93 15.83 -24.57
CA PRO A 182 -19.98 16.56 -23.75
C PRO A 182 -20.51 17.88 -23.17
N THR A 183 -21.66 18.36 -23.66
CA THR A 183 -22.30 19.60 -23.16
C THR A 183 -23.74 19.37 -22.74
N PRO A 184 -24.31 20.24 -21.88
CA PRO A 184 -25.72 20.19 -21.52
C PRO A 184 -26.65 20.31 -22.74
N ASP A 185 -26.27 21.13 -23.73
CA ASP A 185 -27.11 21.37 -24.93
C ASP A 185 -27.13 20.14 -25.84
N GLU A 186 -25.99 19.45 -26.02
CA GLU A 186 -25.93 18.18 -26.77
C GLU A 186 -26.76 17.08 -26.07
N ALA A 187 -26.69 16.97 -24.74
CA ALA A 187 -27.53 16.03 -24.00
C ALA A 187 -29.04 16.37 -24.09
N ARG A 188 -29.39 17.66 -24.12
CA ARG A 188 -30.77 18.11 -24.28
C ARG A 188 -31.30 17.83 -25.69
N ALA A 189 -30.47 18.00 -26.71
CA ALA A 189 -30.80 17.75 -28.10
C ALA A 189 -30.86 16.26 -28.47
N ALA A 190 -30.22 15.39 -27.68
CA ALA A 190 -30.17 13.96 -27.92
C ALA A 190 -31.54 13.30 -27.79
N THR A 191 -31.90 12.39 -28.71
CA THR A 191 -33.09 11.59 -28.58
C THR A 191 -32.90 10.46 -27.54
N MET A 192 -34.01 9.91 -27.04
CA MET A 192 -33.98 8.77 -26.11
C MET A 192 -33.22 7.56 -26.72
N GLU A 193 -33.44 7.31 -28.02
CA GLU A 193 -32.82 6.23 -28.78
C GLU A 193 -31.29 6.41 -28.87
N GLN A 194 -30.82 7.64 -29.09
CA GLN A 194 -29.39 7.94 -29.14
C GLN A 194 -28.73 7.69 -27.77
N ILE A 195 -29.36 8.19 -26.69
CA ILE A 195 -28.85 7.96 -25.34
C ILE A 195 -28.87 6.47 -24.99
N ALA A 196 -29.97 5.77 -25.30
CA ALA A 196 -30.09 4.33 -25.05
C ALA A 196 -29.06 3.51 -25.83
N SER A 197 -28.78 3.88 -27.08
CA SER A 197 -27.75 3.24 -27.91
C SER A 197 -26.36 3.34 -27.28
N VAL A 198 -25.96 4.53 -26.82
CA VAL A 198 -24.68 4.77 -26.13
C VAL A 198 -24.58 3.93 -24.87
N LEU A 199 -25.64 3.89 -24.04
CA LEU A 199 -25.66 3.12 -22.79
C LEU A 199 -25.62 1.60 -23.05
N THR A 200 -26.33 1.13 -24.09
CA THR A 200 -26.35 -0.28 -24.49
C THR A 200 -24.96 -0.71 -24.98
N ALA A 201 -24.31 0.09 -25.82
CA ALA A 201 -22.94 -0.16 -26.28
C ALA A 201 -21.97 -0.22 -25.10
N ALA A 202 -22.19 0.57 -24.05
CA ALA A 202 -21.43 0.53 -22.79
C ALA A 202 -21.88 -0.58 -21.81
N ARG A 203 -22.77 -1.49 -22.22
CA ARG A 203 -23.30 -2.63 -21.45
C ARG A 203 -23.99 -2.21 -20.14
N TYR A 204 -24.74 -1.12 -20.17
CA TYR A 204 -25.54 -0.71 -19.04
C TYR A 204 -26.82 -1.53 -18.94
N ALA A 205 -27.05 -2.24 -17.83
CA ALA A 205 -28.11 -3.25 -17.73
C ALA A 205 -29.53 -2.72 -17.99
N THR A 206 -29.83 -1.48 -17.61
CA THR A 206 -31.15 -0.84 -17.74
C THR A 206 -31.07 0.38 -18.69
N ALA A 207 -30.42 0.23 -19.85
CA ALA A 207 -30.12 1.33 -20.75
C ALA A 207 -31.35 2.15 -21.16
N GLN A 208 -32.48 1.51 -21.50
CA GLN A 208 -33.71 2.20 -21.93
C GLN A 208 -34.31 3.03 -20.79
N ALA A 209 -34.47 2.44 -19.59
CA ALA A 209 -35.01 3.16 -18.45
C ALA A 209 -34.11 4.34 -18.05
N LYS A 210 -32.77 4.13 -18.11
CA LYS A 210 -31.81 5.18 -17.79
C LYS A 210 -31.80 6.28 -18.85
N ALA A 211 -31.96 5.95 -20.13
CA ALA A 211 -32.08 6.93 -21.20
C ALA A 211 -33.31 7.82 -21.01
N HIS A 212 -34.45 7.24 -20.64
CA HIS A 212 -35.66 7.99 -20.33
C HIS A 212 -35.45 8.97 -19.16
N GLU A 213 -34.86 8.50 -18.05
CA GLU A 213 -34.48 9.32 -16.91
C GLU A 213 -33.58 10.50 -17.30
N ILE A 214 -32.53 10.22 -18.09
CA ILE A 214 -31.58 11.22 -18.56
C ILE A 214 -32.30 12.27 -19.42
N GLN A 215 -33.11 11.84 -20.38
CA GLN A 215 -33.85 12.74 -21.28
C GLN A 215 -34.78 13.65 -20.49
N GLN A 216 -35.57 13.07 -19.58
CA GLN A 216 -36.44 13.88 -18.70
C GLN A 216 -35.66 14.92 -17.91
N ARG A 217 -34.54 14.51 -17.31
CA ARG A 217 -33.71 15.38 -16.49
C ARG A 217 -33.01 16.47 -17.32
N ALA A 218 -32.57 16.17 -18.52
CA ALA A 218 -31.91 17.12 -19.43
C ALA A 218 -32.87 18.24 -19.91
N GLN A 219 -34.19 17.99 -19.96
CA GLN A 219 -35.20 18.99 -20.35
C GLN A 219 -35.57 19.97 -19.24
N LEU A 220 -35.25 19.65 -17.98
CA LEU A 220 -35.52 20.55 -16.85
C LEU A 220 -34.60 21.79 -16.91
N PRO A 221 -35.07 22.92 -16.31
CA PRO A 221 -34.20 24.09 -16.16
C PRO A 221 -32.88 23.75 -15.46
N GLN A 222 -31.79 24.21 -16.00
CA GLN A 222 -30.42 23.92 -15.51
C GLN A 222 -29.64 25.22 -15.35
N LEU A 223 -28.63 25.18 -14.48
CA LEU A 223 -27.61 26.22 -14.44
C LEU A 223 -26.76 26.11 -15.72
N ILE A 224 -26.69 27.19 -16.48
CA ILE A 224 -26.01 27.29 -17.77
C ILE A 224 -24.76 28.15 -17.56
N ALA A 225 -23.60 27.62 -17.96
CA ALA A 225 -22.38 28.39 -17.99
C ALA A 225 -22.27 29.19 -19.30
N ASP A 226 -21.42 30.20 -19.27
CA ASP A 226 -21.04 30.95 -20.48
C ASP A 226 -20.55 29.99 -21.60
N PRO A 227 -20.87 30.24 -22.89
CA PRO A 227 -20.45 29.39 -23.98
C PRO A 227 -18.94 29.20 -24.10
N VAL A 228 -18.14 30.20 -23.73
CA VAL A 228 -16.67 30.09 -23.71
C VAL A 228 -16.23 29.12 -22.63
N VAL A 229 -16.80 29.21 -21.42
CA VAL A 229 -16.54 28.29 -20.32
C VAL A 229 -16.96 26.87 -20.69
N THR A 230 -18.17 26.72 -21.25
CA THR A 230 -18.71 25.41 -21.67
C THR A 230 -17.78 24.73 -22.65
N ARG A 231 -17.35 25.43 -23.72
CA ARG A 231 -16.45 24.92 -24.75
C ARG A 231 -15.08 24.50 -24.18
N ALA A 232 -14.49 25.35 -23.33
CA ALA A 232 -13.19 25.07 -22.72
C ALA A 232 -13.26 23.91 -21.74
N LYS A 233 -14.31 23.84 -20.91
CA LYS A 233 -14.49 22.79 -19.90
C LYS A 233 -14.90 21.46 -20.52
N ALA A 234 -15.72 21.45 -21.56
CA ALA A 234 -16.04 20.24 -22.31
C ALA A 234 -14.78 19.56 -22.90
N ARG A 235 -13.84 20.35 -23.43
CA ARG A 235 -12.54 19.83 -23.90
C ARG A 235 -11.75 19.18 -22.75
N LEU A 236 -11.66 19.82 -21.57
CA LEU A 236 -10.98 19.26 -20.40
C LEU A 236 -11.68 17.97 -19.94
N MET A 237 -13.01 17.99 -19.86
CA MET A 237 -13.83 16.83 -19.48
C MET A 237 -13.54 15.62 -20.38
N LEU A 238 -13.52 15.81 -21.70
CA LEU A 238 -13.21 14.74 -22.67
C LEU A 238 -11.82 14.14 -22.41
N THR A 239 -10.82 14.99 -22.10
CA THR A 239 -9.46 14.54 -21.77
C THR A 239 -9.45 13.70 -20.49
N LEU A 240 -10.13 14.18 -19.42
CA LEU A 240 -10.21 13.47 -18.15
C LEU A 240 -10.97 12.13 -18.29
N ALA A 241 -12.05 12.12 -19.09
CA ALA A 241 -12.81 10.90 -19.37
C ALA A 241 -11.98 9.86 -20.12
N ALA A 242 -11.17 10.28 -21.10
CA ALA A 242 -10.27 9.39 -21.82
C ALA A 242 -9.19 8.78 -20.89
N GLN A 243 -8.57 9.58 -20.03
CA GLN A 243 -7.60 9.10 -19.04
C GLN A 243 -8.25 8.11 -18.07
N LEU A 244 -9.45 8.42 -17.55
CA LEU A 244 -10.19 7.52 -16.67
C LEU A 244 -10.54 6.20 -17.35
N GLN A 245 -10.89 6.20 -18.64
CA GLN A 245 -11.20 4.99 -19.39
C GLN A 245 -10.02 4.02 -19.42
N VAL A 246 -8.81 4.53 -19.69
CA VAL A 246 -7.57 3.74 -19.67
C VAL A 246 -7.33 3.18 -18.27
N LEU A 247 -7.37 4.02 -17.22
CA LEU A 247 -7.15 3.55 -15.86
C LEU A 247 -8.15 2.50 -15.38
N VAL A 248 -9.41 2.63 -15.74
CA VAL A 248 -10.45 1.64 -15.39
C VAL A 248 -10.15 0.29 -16.03
N ALA A 249 -9.74 0.29 -17.31
CA ALA A 249 -9.38 -0.94 -18.02
C ALA A 249 -8.15 -1.62 -17.40
N GLU A 250 -7.12 -0.84 -17.09
CA GLU A 250 -5.89 -1.34 -16.48
C GLU A 250 -6.13 -1.87 -15.05
N ILE A 251 -6.87 -1.16 -14.21
CA ILE A 251 -7.23 -1.63 -12.87
C ILE A 251 -7.98 -2.97 -12.95
N ALA A 252 -8.85 -3.16 -13.95
CA ALA A 252 -9.54 -4.43 -14.16
C ALA A 252 -8.58 -5.53 -14.68
N ALA A 253 -7.56 -5.20 -15.44
CA ALA A 253 -6.51 -6.14 -15.85
C ALA A 253 -5.69 -6.59 -14.63
N TYR A 254 -5.27 -5.65 -13.77
CA TYR A 254 -4.61 -5.96 -12.50
C TYR A 254 -5.50 -6.83 -11.58
N ASP A 255 -6.81 -6.57 -11.49
CA ASP A 255 -7.74 -7.42 -10.71
C ASP A 255 -7.69 -8.89 -11.17
N ARG A 256 -7.61 -9.14 -12.49
CA ARG A 256 -7.53 -10.51 -13.04
C ARG A 256 -6.19 -11.16 -12.73
N GLU A 257 -5.09 -10.45 -12.96
CA GLU A 257 -3.74 -10.96 -12.73
C GLU A 257 -3.48 -11.24 -11.26
N ILE A 258 -3.82 -10.31 -10.37
CA ILE A 258 -3.73 -10.49 -8.93
C ILE A 258 -4.54 -11.72 -8.49
N SER A 259 -5.76 -11.90 -9.03
CA SER A 259 -6.59 -13.07 -8.69
C SER A 259 -5.95 -14.37 -9.14
N ARG A 260 -5.31 -14.39 -10.32
CA ARG A 260 -4.61 -15.55 -10.87
C ARG A 260 -3.43 -15.96 -9.97
N VAL A 261 -2.56 -14.99 -9.63
CA VAL A 261 -1.38 -15.24 -8.79
C VAL A 261 -1.77 -15.62 -7.37
N PHE A 262 -2.77 -14.93 -6.80
CA PHE A 262 -3.27 -15.21 -5.45
C PHE A 262 -3.82 -16.62 -5.31
N ALA A 263 -4.56 -17.11 -6.29
CA ALA A 263 -5.15 -18.46 -6.26
C ALA A 263 -4.09 -19.58 -6.22
N GLN A 264 -2.87 -19.31 -6.70
CA GLN A 264 -1.77 -20.29 -6.69
C GLN A 264 -1.06 -20.39 -5.33
N HIS A 265 -1.26 -19.41 -4.44
CA HIS A 265 -0.55 -19.39 -3.17
C HIS A 265 -1.21 -20.27 -2.13
N ALA A 266 -0.41 -21.06 -1.39
CA ALA A 266 -0.89 -22.00 -0.38
C ALA A 266 -1.72 -21.35 0.75
N ASP A 267 -1.50 -20.08 1.06
CA ASP A 267 -2.23 -19.35 2.10
C ASP A 267 -3.44 -18.57 1.55
N SER A 268 -3.76 -18.70 0.26
CA SER A 268 -4.87 -17.97 -0.36
C SER A 268 -6.21 -18.23 0.34
N ALA A 269 -6.49 -19.48 0.71
CA ALA A 269 -7.71 -19.84 1.41
C ALA A 269 -7.85 -19.15 2.77
N ALA A 270 -6.76 -19.05 3.54
CA ALA A 270 -6.77 -18.39 4.85
C ALA A 270 -7.10 -16.89 4.72
N PHE A 271 -6.49 -16.19 3.75
CA PHE A 271 -6.74 -14.77 3.56
C PHE A 271 -8.08 -14.50 2.84
N ALA A 272 -8.52 -15.37 1.94
CA ALA A 272 -9.81 -15.25 1.26
C ALA A 272 -11.00 -15.45 2.23
N SER A 273 -10.84 -16.25 3.29
CA SER A 273 -11.88 -16.49 4.31
C SER A 273 -12.16 -15.28 5.21
N LEU A 274 -11.29 -14.27 5.20
CA LEU A 274 -11.44 -13.08 6.04
C LEU A 274 -12.68 -12.26 5.62
N PRO A 275 -13.54 -11.82 6.57
CA PRO A 275 -14.80 -11.16 6.27
C PRO A 275 -14.60 -9.87 5.46
N ARG A 276 -15.27 -9.80 4.30
CA ARG A 276 -15.18 -8.66 3.36
C ARG A 276 -13.78 -8.31 2.86
N ALA A 277 -12.78 -9.18 3.00
CA ALA A 277 -11.49 -8.97 2.38
C ALA A 277 -11.61 -8.97 0.84
N GLY A 278 -12.42 -9.89 0.29
CA GLY A 278 -12.74 -9.93 -1.14
C GLY A 278 -11.50 -10.04 -2.04
N LYS A 279 -11.71 -9.84 -3.33
CA LYS A 279 -10.68 -10.04 -4.36
C LYS A 279 -9.54 -9.02 -4.37
N ARG A 280 -9.63 -7.92 -3.61
CA ARG A 280 -8.58 -6.89 -3.55
C ARG A 280 -7.83 -6.87 -2.23
N LEU A 281 -8.55 -6.94 -1.09
CA LEU A 281 -7.87 -6.85 0.20
C LEU A 281 -7.22 -8.17 0.61
N ALA A 282 -7.80 -9.34 0.28
CA ALA A 282 -7.21 -10.63 0.63
C ALA A 282 -5.82 -10.82 -0.01
N PRO A 283 -5.63 -10.64 -1.34
CA PRO A 283 -4.29 -10.71 -1.94
C PRO A 283 -3.34 -9.66 -1.39
N ARG A 284 -3.81 -8.42 -1.17
CA ARG A 284 -3.00 -7.34 -0.63
C ARG A 284 -2.53 -7.61 0.79
N LEU A 285 -3.38 -8.18 1.65
CA LEU A 285 -3.00 -8.59 2.99
C LEU A 285 -1.94 -9.69 2.94
N LEU A 286 -2.13 -10.74 2.14
CA LEU A 286 -1.13 -11.79 1.95
C LEU A 286 0.20 -11.23 1.45
N ALA A 287 0.17 -10.39 0.42
CA ALA A 287 1.34 -9.77 -0.18
C ALA A 287 2.17 -8.96 0.84
N GLU A 288 1.51 -8.15 1.66
CA GLU A 288 2.19 -7.31 2.66
C GLU A 288 2.57 -8.10 3.92
N TRP A 289 1.89 -9.21 4.20
CA TRP A 289 2.19 -10.12 5.32
C TRP A 289 3.41 -10.99 5.05
N GLY A 290 3.49 -11.57 3.87
CA GLY A 290 4.53 -12.50 3.45
C GLY A 290 4.22 -13.96 3.80
N ASP A 291 5.06 -14.87 3.31
CA ASP A 291 4.92 -16.32 3.44
C ASP A 291 5.98 -16.98 4.34
N ASP A 292 7.03 -16.26 4.71
CA ASP A 292 8.07 -16.76 5.61
C ASP A 292 7.56 -16.85 7.06
N ARG A 293 7.28 -18.08 7.54
CA ARG A 293 6.80 -18.37 8.90
C ARG A 293 7.82 -18.01 9.98
N GLY A 294 9.09 -17.96 9.66
CA GLY A 294 10.18 -17.54 10.56
C GLY A 294 10.24 -16.03 10.74
N ARG A 295 9.65 -15.26 9.85
CA ARG A 295 9.72 -13.79 9.83
C ARG A 295 9.22 -13.14 11.12
N TYR A 296 8.20 -13.70 11.76
CA TYR A 296 7.59 -13.13 12.95
C TYR A 296 7.54 -14.14 14.09
N ALA A 297 8.24 -13.85 15.19
CA ALA A 297 8.21 -14.69 16.38
C ALA A 297 6.84 -14.66 17.08
N ALA A 298 6.14 -13.53 17.04
CA ALA A 298 4.84 -13.33 17.66
C ALA A 298 3.98 -12.31 16.90
N ALA A 299 2.67 -12.32 17.15
CA ALA A 299 1.74 -11.34 16.60
C ALA A 299 2.15 -9.88 16.92
N ALA A 300 2.79 -9.66 18.07
CA ALA A 300 3.28 -8.34 18.49
C ALA A 300 4.30 -7.74 17.50
N ASN A 301 5.12 -8.58 16.85
CA ASN A 301 6.05 -8.12 15.81
C ASN A 301 5.30 -7.56 14.59
N VAL A 302 4.23 -8.24 14.17
CA VAL A 302 3.39 -7.77 13.06
C VAL A 302 2.61 -6.52 13.46
N GLN A 303 2.08 -6.45 14.69
CA GLN A 303 1.39 -5.27 15.20
C GLN A 303 2.31 -4.03 15.20
N ALA A 304 3.58 -4.21 15.56
CA ALA A 304 4.58 -3.14 15.52
C ALA A 304 4.90 -2.76 14.06
N LEU A 305 5.16 -3.74 13.18
CA LEU A 305 5.43 -3.52 11.76
C LEU A 305 4.27 -2.82 11.05
N ALA A 306 3.04 -3.19 11.36
CA ALA A 306 1.82 -2.60 10.81
C ALA A 306 1.46 -1.24 11.46
N GLY A 307 2.15 -0.82 12.52
CA GLY A 307 1.85 0.41 13.25
C GLY A 307 0.47 0.42 13.92
N THR A 308 -0.09 -0.76 14.19
CA THR A 308 -1.37 -0.90 14.91
C THR A 308 -1.20 -0.85 16.42
N SER A 309 -0.06 -1.33 16.93
CA SER A 309 0.31 -1.17 18.34
C SER A 309 0.80 0.26 18.63
N PRO A 310 0.42 0.83 19.78
CA PRO A 310 0.88 2.15 20.19
C PRO A 310 2.36 2.11 20.62
N VAL A 311 2.94 3.30 20.78
CA VAL A 311 4.23 3.53 21.44
C VAL A 311 3.97 4.27 22.75
N VAL A 312 4.55 3.78 23.83
CA VAL A 312 4.50 4.44 25.11
C VAL A 312 5.73 5.34 25.25
N PHE A 313 5.50 6.59 25.63
CA PHE A 313 6.53 7.52 26.08
C PHE A 313 6.36 7.71 27.57
N GLN A 314 7.38 7.36 28.33
CA GLN A 314 7.37 7.48 29.77
C GLN A 314 8.65 8.18 30.24
N SER A 315 8.51 9.19 31.09
CA SER A 315 9.63 9.88 31.72
C SER A 315 9.17 10.32 33.10
N GLY A 316 9.78 9.76 34.16
CA GLY A 316 9.35 9.96 35.53
C GLY A 316 7.87 9.60 35.71
N ASN A 317 7.09 10.53 36.28
CA ASN A 317 5.64 10.37 36.46
C ASN A 317 4.79 10.63 35.22
N TYR A 318 5.39 11.06 34.11
CA TYR A 318 4.67 11.32 32.85
C TYR A 318 4.65 10.06 32.01
N ALA A 319 3.44 9.61 31.63
CA ALA A 319 3.25 8.55 30.66
C ALA A 319 2.24 8.98 29.60
N SER A 320 2.60 8.83 28.33
CA SER A 320 1.70 9.11 27.22
C SER A 320 1.79 8.03 26.16
N VAL A 321 0.67 7.82 25.45
CA VAL A 321 0.52 6.78 24.43
C VAL A 321 0.33 7.43 23.08
N HIS A 322 1.28 7.18 22.18
CA HIS A 322 1.32 7.79 20.85
C HIS A 322 1.11 6.76 19.72
N LYS A 323 0.73 7.28 18.57
CA LYS A 323 0.70 6.49 17.33
C LYS A 323 2.12 6.11 16.92
N ARG A 324 2.32 4.84 16.54
CA ARG A 324 3.56 4.38 15.93
C ARG A 324 3.64 4.89 14.49
N TYR A 325 4.64 5.71 14.20
CA TYR A 325 4.90 6.24 12.85
C TYR A 325 5.88 5.36 12.06
N ALA A 326 6.87 4.80 12.74
CA ALA A 326 7.81 3.84 12.16
C ALA A 326 7.10 2.50 11.91
N CYS A 327 6.57 2.30 10.71
CA CYS A 327 5.80 1.12 10.32
C CYS A 327 5.75 0.96 8.81
N SER A 328 5.45 -0.24 8.34
CA SER A 328 5.10 -0.48 6.93
C SER A 328 3.78 0.21 6.59
N LYS A 329 3.85 1.31 5.84
CA LYS A 329 2.67 2.05 5.40
C LYS A 329 1.72 1.20 4.53
N PRO A 330 2.20 0.37 3.58
CA PRO A 330 1.32 -0.50 2.79
C PRO A 330 0.55 -1.50 3.65
N LEU A 331 1.24 -2.22 4.56
CA LEU A 331 0.61 -3.18 5.48
C LEU A 331 -0.41 -2.48 6.40
N ARG A 332 -0.03 -1.33 6.99
CA ARG A 332 -0.94 -0.53 7.80
C ARG A 332 -2.22 -0.15 7.05
N ASN A 333 -2.07 0.33 5.80
CA ASN A 333 -3.20 0.77 5.01
C ASN A 333 -4.13 -0.42 4.64
N ALA A 334 -3.56 -1.56 4.25
CA ALA A 334 -4.32 -2.78 3.98
C ALA A 334 -5.11 -3.25 5.22
N LEU A 335 -4.46 -3.30 6.38
CA LEU A 335 -5.10 -3.70 7.64
C LEU A 335 -6.18 -2.72 8.10
N HIS A 336 -5.97 -1.40 7.93
CA HIS A 336 -7.00 -0.42 8.29
C HIS A 336 -8.22 -0.51 7.37
N GLN A 337 -8.02 -0.66 6.07
CA GLN A 337 -9.11 -0.86 5.11
C GLN A 337 -9.87 -2.15 5.42
N PHE A 338 -9.15 -3.24 5.65
CA PHE A 338 -9.75 -4.52 6.01
C PHE A 338 -10.53 -4.43 7.34
N ALA A 339 -9.94 -3.87 8.39
CA ALA A 339 -10.60 -3.74 9.68
C ALA A 339 -11.89 -2.91 9.59
N TRP A 340 -11.91 -1.85 8.76
CA TRP A 340 -13.14 -1.11 8.50
C TRP A 340 -14.16 -1.96 7.75
N GLN A 341 -13.76 -2.64 6.66
CA GLN A 341 -14.67 -3.47 5.86
C GLN A 341 -15.24 -4.64 6.67
N SER A 342 -14.47 -5.23 7.58
CA SER A 342 -14.93 -6.33 8.42
C SER A 342 -16.12 -5.94 9.31
N THR A 343 -16.24 -4.68 9.71
CA THR A 343 -17.36 -4.20 10.53
C THR A 343 -18.72 -4.28 9.81
N LEU A 344 -18.73 -4.45 8.50
CA LEU A 344 -19.95 -4.53 7.69
C LEU A 344 -20.50 -5.95 7.54
N GLN A 345 -19.75 -6.96 7.97
CA GLN A 345 -20.15 -8.37 7.82
C GLN A 345 -19.97 -9.18 9.11
N ASP A 346 -19.06 -8.79 9.97
CA ASP A 346 -18.69 -9.55 11.15
C ASP A 346 -19.19 -8.84 12.41
N ASP A 347 -20.05 -9.52 13.17
CA ASP A 347 -20.75 -8.95 14.31
C ASP A 347 -19.82 -8.54 15.45
N TRP A 348 -18.80 -9.36 15.77
CA TRP A 348 -17.87 -8.99 16.83
C TRP A 348 -17.00 -7.80 16.44
N ALA A 349 -16.59 -7.72 15.17
CA ALA A 349 -15.80 -6.60 14.67
C ALA A 349 -16.61 -5.30 14.73
N ASN A 350 -17.90 -5.36 14.34
CA ASN A 350 -18.83 -4.25 14.47
C ASN A 350 -19.03 -3.85 15.93
N ALA A 351 -19.31 -4.81 16.81
CA ALA A 351 -19.50 -4.58 18.24
C ALA A 351 -18.26 -3.96 18.89
N TYR A 352 -17.06 -4.47 18.54
CA TYR A 352 -15.78 -3.92 19.02
C TYR A 352 -15.58 -2.47 18.55
N TYR A 353 -15.81 -2.19 17.27
CA TYR A 353 -15.70 -0.85 16.71
C TYR A 353 -16.67 0.11 17.39
N ARG A 354 -17.95 -0.25 17.51
CA ARG A 354 -18.99 0.58 18.18
C ARG A 354 -18.65 0.85 19.64
N ARG A 355 -18.13 -0.16 20.38
CA ARG A 355 -17.65 0.00 21.75
C ARG A 355 -16.55 1.07 21.80
N LYS A 356 -15.52 0.99 20.92
CA LYS A 356 -14.43 1.97 20.88
C LYS A 356 -14.91 3.38 20.54
N ARG A 357 -15.94 3.50 19.71
CA ARG A 357 -16.60 4.80 19.41
C ARG A 357 -17.32 5.35 20.64
N ARG A 358 -18.04 4.52 21.39
CA ARG A 358 -18.69 4.90 22.66
C ARG A 358 -17.68 5.30 23.75
N GLU A 359 -16.49 4.70 23.75
CA GLU A 359 -15.37 5.11 24.61
C GLU A 359 -14.74 6.47 24.19
N GLY A 360 -15.35 7.22 23.28
CA GLY A 360 -14.88 8.53 22.82
C GLY A 360 -13.70 8.48 21.83
N LYS A 361 -13.35 7.30 21.31
CA LYS A 361 -12.26 7.21 20.31
C LYS A 361 -12.74 7.71 18.95
N SER A 362 -11.91 8.51 18.26
CA SER A 362 -12.20 8.91 16.89
C SER A 362 -12.28 7.68 15.96
N HIS A 363 -12.93 7.84 14.79
CA HIS A 363 -13.04 6.78 13.79
C HIS A 363 -11.69 6.09 13.52
N THR A 364 -10.66 6.87 13.20
CA THR A 364 -9.32 6.35 12.88
C THR A 364 -8.68 5.60 14.07
N LYS A 365 -8.91 6.07 15.32
CA LYS A 365 -8.40 5.38 16.51
C LYS A 365 -9.14 4.07 16.76
N ALA A 366 -10.46 4.04 16.56
CA ALA A 366 -11.28 2.83 16.72
C ALA A 366 -10.93 1.76 15.66
N VAL A 367 -10.79 2.15 14.38
CA VAL A 367 -10.36 1.25 13.30
C VAL A 367 -8.97 0.70 13.55
N ARG A 368 -8.01 1.52 14.04
CA ARG A 368 -6.67 1.04 14.38
C ARG A 368 -6.70 0.02 15.52
N ALA A 369 -7.50 0.26 16.55
CA ALA A 369 -7.67 -0.67 17.65
C ALA A 369 -8.26 -2.01 17.18
N LEU A 370 -9.24 -1.98 16.27
CA LEU A 370 -9.79 -3.17 15.64
C LEU A 370 -8.75 -3.88 14.75
N ALA A 371 -8.00 -3.13 13.94
CA ALA A 371 -6.91 -3.68 13.13
C ALA A 371 -5.86 -4.39 13.99
N ASN A 372 -5.58 -3.85 15.18
CA ASN A 372 -4.66 -4.49 16.14
C ASN A 372 -5.17 -5.84 16.65
N GLN A 373 -6.48 -6.02 16.83
CA GLN A 373 -7.08 -7.33 17.14
C GLN A 373 -7.01 -8.26 15.94
N TRP A 374 -7.36 -7.76 14.74
CA TRP A 374 -7.28 -8.56 13.52
C TRP A 374 -5.87 -9.09 13.24
N VAL A 375 -4.82 -8.33 13.53
CA VAL A 375 -3.44 -8.83 13.39
C VAL A 375 -3.22 -10.10 14.23
N ARG A 376 -3.75 -10.18 15.45
CA ARG A 376 -3.62 -11.38 16.29
C ARG A 376 -4.35 -12.59 15.69
N ILE A 377 -5.55 -12.36 15.16
CA ILE A 377 -6.37 -13.41 14.52
C ILE A 377 -5.68 -13.88 13.24
N ILE A 378 -5.32 -12.96 12.33
CA ILE A 378 -4.66 -13.29 11.08
C ILE A 378 -3.33 -14.02 11.36
N TYR A 379 -2.56 -13.61 12.37
CA TYR A 379 -1.32 -14.28 12.75
C TYR A 379 -1.56 -15.73 13.16
N ALA A 380 -2.60 -16.02 13.95
CA ALA A 380 -2.94 -17.38 14.36
C ALA A 380 -3.35 -18.23 13.15
N LEU A 381 -4.24 -17.71 12.29
CA LEU A 381 -4.68 -18.41 11.08
C LEU A 381 -3.52 -18.67 10.12
N TRP A 382 -2.69 -17.66 9.87
CA TRP A 382 -1.52 -17.76 9.00
C TRP A 382 -0.51 -18.78 9.52
N ARG A 383 -0.22 -18.80 10.83
CA ARG A 383 0.71 -19.77 11.45
C ARG A 383 0.24 -21.22 11.27
N LYS A 384 -1.07 -21.47 11.36
CA LYS A 384 -1.69 -22.79 11.28
C LYS A 384 -2.20 -23.18 9.89
N ARG A 385 -2.25 -22.23 8.96
CA ARG A 385 -2.91 -22.35 7.64
C ARG A 385 -4.39 -22.69 7.75
N GLU A 386 -5.06 -22.13 8.74
CA GLU A 386 -6.49 -22.31 8.98
C GLU A 386 -7.30 -21.17 8.33
N THR A 387 -8.53 -21.45 7.98
CA THR A 387 -9.51 -20.44 7.52
C THR A 387 -10.18 -19.77 8.71
N TYR A 388 -10.64 -18.53 8.49
CA TYR A 388 -11.36 -17.79 9.51
C TYR A 388 -12.74 -18.40 9.77
N ASP A 389 -13.03 -18.69 11.04
CA ASP A 389 -14.34 -19.08 11.54
C ASP A 389 -14.75 -18.11 12.67
N PRO A 390 -15.84 -17.33 12.49
CA PRO A 390 -16.30 -16.39 13.51
C PRO A 390 -16.71 -17.08 14.81
N MET A 391 -17.18 -18.34 14.75
CA MET A 391 -17.64 -19.09 15.93
C MET A 391 -16.50 -19.42 16.89
N VAL A 392 -15.29 -19.70 16.37
CA VAL A 392 -14.10 -19.94 17.20
C VAL A 392 -13.75 -18.73 18.04
N PHE A 393 -13.85 -17.53 17.45
CA PHE A 393 -13.56 -16.28 18.15
C PHE A 393 -14.62 -15.97 19.21
N VAL A 394 -15.90 -16.17 18.89
CA VAL A 394 -17.01 -15.98 19.85
C VAL A 394 -16.88 -16.94 21.03
N ALA A 395 -16.60 -18.21 20.78
CA ALA A 395 -16.39 -19.22 21.83
C ALA A 395 -15.19 -18.85 22.74
N ALA A 396 -14.08 -18.40 22.15
CA ALA A 396 -12.92 -17.95 22.90
C ALA A 396 -13.23 -16.72 23.80
N GLN A 397 -14.02 -15.77 23.29
CA GLN A 397 -14.45 -14.61 24.08
C GLN A 397 -15.36 -15.01 25.25
N GLN A 398 -16.29 -15.95 25.04
CA GLN A 398 -17.17 -16.46 26.08
C GLN A 398 -16.40 -17.19 27.18
N ALA A 399 -15.41 -18.01 26.80
CA ALA A 399 -14.55 -18.74 27.73
C ALA A 399 -13.68 -17.81 28.61
N HIS A 400 -13.34 -16.62 28.12
CA HIS A 400 -12.52 -15.62 28.83
C HIS A 400 -13.34 -14.43 29.37
N ALA A 401 -14.66 -14.45 29.23
CA ALA A 401 -15.50 -13.45 29.89
C ALA A 401 -15.36 -13.60 31.41
N PRO A 402 -15.18 -12.49 32.18
CA PRO A 402 -15.21 -12.55 33.63
C PRO A 402 -16.53 -13.22 34.03
N ARG A 403 -16.47 -14.29 34.81
CA ARG A 403 -17.66 -14.84 35.43
C ARG A 403 -18.28 -13.69 36.23
N ALA A 404 -19.53 -13.35 35.90
CA ALA A 404 -20.28 -12.40 36.68
C ALA A 404 -20.30 -12.90 38.13
N ALA A 405 -19.71 -12.11 39.03
CA ALA A 405 -19.74 -12.36 40.46
C ALA A 405 -21.13 -12.05 40.99
#